data_cdea6f9ab21b3e7e025175d021198b90
#
_entry.id   cdea6f9ab21b3e7e025175d021198b90
#
_cell.length_a   1.000
_cell.length_b   1.000
_cell.length_c   1.000
_cell.angle_alpha   90.00
_cell.angle_beta   90.00
_cell.angle_gamma   90.00
#
_symmetry.space_group_name_H-M   'P 1'
#
loop_
_entity.id
_entity.type
_entity.pdbx_description
1 polymer ?
#
loop_
_entity_poly.entity_id
_entity_poly.type
_entity_poly.pdbx_seq_one_letter_code
_entity_poly.pdbx_strand_id
1 'polypeptide(L)'
;MNARSEGDSRRFSKLAAHMRRVALAAAVAVAVWAIAAKWPQVRIALGQMSLPALAAAAAASFAYVALTMLSWQAVIGIPLSAASRIFFVSQIAKYLPGGVWNFVAVGEAARGHSISRRRSVSSLAVAVAISIVVGAMLALPSLLAAEDLRSSYWWLLAAVPLGVAVLWPSILNRCLNAALRLARREPLERPVSGRAVLRSAFVSLLAWLAIGLQVYVLLTALGMEAGAAGLARSIGGYALGWTAGFLVFFVPAGVGVREVALGAVLAGAVDVGSLVVVVITSRVLVTVADLVAGGLALAAGR
;
A
#
# COMPACT_ATOMS: atom_id res chain seq x y z
N MET A 1 1.18 -4.52 -44.75
CA MET A 1 0.97 -5.46 -43.63
C MET A 1 0.76 -4.77 -42.27
N ASN A 2 0.79 -3.41 -42.18
CA ASN A 2 0.72 -2.65 -40.90
C ASN A 2 -0.68 -2.25 -40.43
N ALA A 3 -1.68 -2.12 -41.29
CA ALA A 3 -3.00 -1.60 -40.88
C ALA A 3 -3.84 -2.58 -40.02
N ARG A 4 -3.64 -3.89 -40.17
CA ARG A 4 -4.35 -4.91 -39.37
C ARG A 4 -3.80 -4.97 -37.92
N SER A 5 -2.50 -4.81 -37.70
CA SER A 5 -1.89 -4.82 -36.37
C SER A 5 -2.26 -3.59 -35.52
N GLU A 6 -2.43 -2.44 -36.15
CA GLU A 6 -2.91 -1.21 -35.46
C GLU A 6 -4.39 -1.28 -35.07
N GLY A 7 -5.23 -1.91 -35.90
CA GLY A 7 -6.65 -2.11 -35.60
C GLY A 7 -6.85 -3.06 -34.42
N ASP A 8 -6.07 -4.13 -34.33
CA ASP A 8 -6.13 -5.09 -33.21
C ASP A 8 -5.61 -4.49 -31.90
N SER A 9 -4.51 -3.74 -31.93
CA SER A 9 -3.98 -3.08 -30.73
C SER A 9 -4.95 -2.05 -30.16
N ARG A 10 -5.65 -1.28 -30.98
CA ARG A 10 -6.70 -0.34 -30.57
C ARG A 10 -7.95 -1.04 -30.01
N ARG A 11 -8.34 -2.19 -30.56
CA ARG A 11 -9.44 -3.01 -30.04
C ARG A 11 -9.09 -3.61 -28.66
N PHE A 12 -7.88 -4.16 -28.51
CA PHE A 12 -7.40 -4.67 -27.21
C PHE A 12 -7.31 -3.57 -26.15
N SER A 13 -6.86 -2.38 -26.49
CA SER A 13 -6.80 -1.25 -25.54
C SER A 13 -8.20 -0.77 -25.11
N LYS A 14 -9.17 -0.70 -26.03
CA LYS A 14 -10.56 -0.38 -25.72
C LYS A 14 -11.24 -1.44 -24.86
N LEU A 15 -11.02 -2.73 -25.14
CA LEU A 15 -11.53 -3.84 -24.35
C LEU A 15 -10.95 -3.83 -22.93
N ALA A 16 -9.65 -3.63 -22.80
CA ALA A 16 -8.99 -3.50 -21.49
C ALA A 16 -9.50 -2.29 -20.68
N ALA A 17 -9.76 -1.16 -21.33
CA ALA A 17 -10.35 0.01 -20.70
C ALA A 17 -11.81 -0.24 -20.27
N HIS A 18 -12.59 -0.96 -21.10
CA HIS A 18 -13.95 -1.35 -20.74
C HIS A 18 -13.99 -2.32 -19.56
N MET A 19 -13.18 -3.37 -19.58
CA MET A 19 -13.04 -4.33 -18.47
C MET A 19 -12.65 -3.65 -17.17
N ARG A 20 -11.72 -2.65 -17.19
CA ARG A 20 -11.37 -1.87 -16.01
C ARG A 20 -12.54 -1.05 -15.45
N ARG A 21 -13.35 -0.42 -16.33
CA ARG A 21 -14.54 0.32 -15.90
C ARG A 21 -15.57 -0.60 -15.28
N VAL A 22 -15.80 -1.77 -15.88
CA VAL A 22 -16.73 -2.78 -15.36
C VAL A 22 -16.23 -3.30 -14.00
N ALA A 23 -14.93 -3.64 -13.86
CA ALA A 23 -14.35 -4.09 -12.61
C ALA A 23 -14.45 -3.02 -11.50
N LEU A 24 -14.19 -1.75 -11.84
CA LEU A 24 -14.35 -0.63 -10.91
C LEU A 24 -15.82 -0.45 -10.50
N ALA A 25 -16.73 -0.46 -11.45
CA ALA A 25 -18.16 -0.35 -11.18
C ALA A 25 -18.67 -1.51 -10.31
N ALA A 26 -18.23 -2.74 -10.59
CA ALA A 26 -18.54 -3.91 -9.78
C ALA A 26 -17.99 -3.79 -8.36
N ALA A 27 -16.72 -3.36 -8.19
CA ALA A 27 -16.12 -3.16 -6.88
C ALA A 27 -16.85 -2.07 -6.06
N VAL A 28 -17.23 -0.96 -6.71
CA VAL A 28 -18.03 0.09 -6.07
C VAL A 28 -19.42 -0.43 -5.71
N ALA A 29 -20.07 -1.17 -6.60
CA ALA A 29 -21.40 -1.75 -6.34
C ALA A 29 -21.37 -2.73 -5.16
N VAL A 30 -20.34 -3.61 -5.08
CA VAL A 30 -20.16 -4.53 -3.95
C VAL A 30 -19.92 -3.76 -2.65
N ALA A 31 -19.10 -2.70 -2.67
CA ALA A 31 -18.85 -1.87 -1.49
C ALA A 31 -20.13 -1.16 -1.02
N VAL A 32 -20.88 -0.57 -1.94
CA VAL A 32 -22.18 0.09 -1.64
C VAL A 32 -23.18 -0.93 -1.10
N TRP A 33 -23.26 -2.12 -1.71
CA TRP A 33 -24.14 -3.18 -1.24
C TRP A 33 -23.76 -3.65 0.17
N ALA A 34 -22.47 -3.87 0.44
CA ALA A 34 -21.99 -4.29 1.77
C ALA A 34 -22.33 -3.25 2.86
N ILE A 35 -22.16 -1.96 2.55
CA ILE A 35 -22.55 -0.86 3.44
C ILE A 35 -24.05 -0.85 3.65
N ALA A 36 -24.85 -0.92 2.57
CA ALA A 36 -26.30 -0.88 2.63
C ALA A 36 -26.87 -2.08 3.42
N ALA A 37 -26.34 -3.29 3.18
CA ALA A 37 -26.76 -4.51 3.86
C ALA A 37 -26.48 -4.49 5.37
N LYS A 38 -25.49 -3.69 5.82
CA LYS A 38 -25.08 -3.56 7.23
C LYS A 38 -25.32 -2.15 7.78
N TRP A 39 -26.15 -1.35 7.10
CA TRP A 39 -26.37 0.06 7.43
C TRP A 39 -26.70 0.35 8.90
N PRO A 40 -27.59 -0.42 9.57
CA PRO A 40 -27.86 -0.19 10.99
C PRO A 40 -26.62 -0.30 11.87
N GLN A 41 -25.78 -1.32 11.64
CA GLN A 41 -24.53 -1.54 12.38
C GLN A 41 -23.50 -0.45 12.05
N VAL A 42 -23.36 -0.08 10.76
CA VAL A 42 -22.49 1.00 10.30
C VAL A 42 -22.85 2.33 10.96
N ARG A 43 -24.16 2.66 11.03
CA ARG A 43 -24.65 3.89 11.67
C ARG A 43 -24.32 3.93 13.17
N ILE A 44 -24.50 2.82 13.89
CA ILE A 44 -24.16 2.72 15.31
C ILE A 44 -22.64 2.93 15.49
N ALA A 45 -21.81 2.23 14.72
CA ALA A 45 -20.36 2.33 14.80
C ALA A 45 -19.85 3.75 14.49
N LEU A 46 -20.42 4.43 13.48
CA LEU A 46 -20.09 5.83 13.20
C LEU A 46 -20.41 6.76 14.37
N GLY A 47 -21.54 6.51 15.08
CA GLY A 47 -21.93 7.26 16.28
C GLY A 47 -21.01 7.03 17.48
N GLN A 48 -20.30 5.91 17.52
CA GLN A 48 -19.35 5.58 18.60
C GLN A 48 -17.94 6.16 18.36
N MET A 49 -17.61 6.55 17.14
CA MET A 49 -16.30 7.13 16.83
C MET A 49 -16.10 8.49 17.49
N SER A 50 -15.18 8.55 18.45
CA SER A 50 -14.82 9.81 19.09
C SER A 50 -13.92 10.68 18.22
N LEU A 51 -14.07 12.00 18.32
CA LEU A 51 -13.21 12.94 17.59
C LEU A 51 -11.71 12.76 17.89
N PRO A 52 -11.27 12.52 19.14
CA PRO A 52 -9.86 12.22 19.44
C PRO A 52 -9.34 10.98 18.73
N ALA A 53 -10.14 9.91 18.64
CA ALA A 53 -9.75 8.70 17.91
C ALA A 53 -9.59 8.96 16.40
N LEU A 54 -10.51 9.71 15.80
CA LEU A 54 -10.39 10.12 14.39
C LEU A 54 -9.18 11.01 14.16
N ALA A 55 -8.89 11.96 15.06
CA ALA A 55 -7.70 12.82 14.96
C ALA A 55 -6.40 12.02 15.09
N ALA A 56 -6.32 11.08 16.03
CA ALA A 56 -5.17 10.19 16.19
C ALA A 56 -4.97 9.29 14.95
N ALA A 57 -6.06 8.72 14.43
CA ALA A 57 -6.02 7.91 13.22
C ALA A 57 -5.62 8.74 11.99
N ALA A 58 -6.08 9.98 11.88
CA ALA A 58 -5.66 10.91 10.82
C ALA A 58 -4.17 11.23 10.93
N ALA A 59 -3.67 11.59 12.12
CA ALA A 59 -2.25 11.84 12.34
C ALA A 59 -1.38 10.64 11.96
N ALA A 60 -1.79 9.42 12.33
CA ALA A 60 -1.11 8.19 11.94
C ALA A 60 -1.12 7.97 10.41
N SER A 61 -2.19 8.37 9.70
CA SER A 61 -2.27 8.32 8.24
C SER A 61 -1.28 9.28 7.57
N PHE A 62 -1.18 10.50 8.07
CA PHE A 62 -0.19 11.47 7.59
C PHE A 62 1.24 11.00 7.85
N ALA A 63 1.51 10.44 9.04
CA ALA A 63 2.80 9.84 9.36
C ALA A 63 3.14 8.69 8.39
N TYR A 64 2.19 7.79 8.11
CA TYR A 64 2.35 6.71 7.14
C TYR A 64 2.72 7.22 5.75
N VAL A 65 2.00 8.22 5.23
CA VAL A 65 2.24 8.78 3.90
C VAL A 65 3.62 9.46 3.83
N ALA A 66 4.00 10.22 4.87
CA ALA A 66 5.31 10.85 4.97
C ALA A 66 6.44 9.81 5.06
N LEU A 67 6.29 8.78 5.89
CA LEU A 67 7.27 7.69 6.04
C LEU A 67 7.42 6.89 4.73
N THR A 68 6.33 6.66 4.00
CA THR A 68 6.41 5.99 2.68
C THR A 68 7.24 6.82 1.69
N MET A 69 7.07 8.14 1.68
CA MET A 69 7.91 9.06 0.89
C MET A 69 9.38 8.98 1.32
N LEU A 70 9.67 9.00 2.61
CA LEU A 70 11.04 8.90 3.15
C LEU A 70 11.71 7.57 2.82
N SER A 71 10.94 6.46 2.83
CA SER A 71 11.43 5.15 2.39
C SER A 71 11.89 5.18 0.92
N TRP A 72 11.10 5.77 0.04
CA TRP A 72 11.49 5.96 -1.36
C TRP A 72 12.67 6.91 -1.50
N GLN A 73 12.69 8.03 -0.75
CA GLN A 73 13.80 9.00 -0.75
C GLN A 73 15.13 8.34 -0.37
N ALA A 74 15.13 7.40 0.57
CA ALA A 74 16.33 6.66 0.96
C ALA A 74 16.92 5.83 -0.20
N VAL A 75 16.07 5.31 -1.10
CA VAL A 75 16.49 4.53 -2.27
C VAL A 75 16.97 5.42 -3.41
N ILE A 76 16.20 6.48 -3.75
CA ILE A 76 16.55 7.34 -4.88
C ILE A 76 17.75 8.26 -4.58
N GLY A 77 17.93 8.64 -3.31
CA GLY A 77 19.09 9.42 -2.85
C GLY A 77 19.12 10.85 -3.40
N ILE A 78 18.00 11.55 -3.37
CA ILE A 78 17.86 12.96 -3.79
C ILE A 78 17.51 13.85 -2.59
N PRO A 79 17.66 15.19 -2.68
CA PRO A 79 17.25 16.11 -1.63
C PRO A 79 15.78 15.92 -1.25
N LEU A 80 15.47 16.09 0.05
CA LEU A 80 14.14 15.86 0.61
C LEU A 80 13.06 16.72 -0.07
N SER A 81 13.37 17.98 -0.38
CA SER A 81 12.46 18.91 -1.07
C SER A 81 12.04 18.41 -2.46
N ALA A 82 12.99 17.92 -3.25
CA ALA A 82 12.70 17.33 -4.55
C ALA A 82 11.95 16.00 -4.41
N ALA A 83 12.35 15.15 -3.45
CA ALA A 83 11.69 13.88 -3.20
C ALA A 83 10.23 14.06 -2.79
N SER A 84 9.93 14.96 -1.86
CA SER A 84 8.58 15.23 -1.40
C SER A 84 7.69 15.73 -2.54
N ARG A 85 8.16 16.66 -3.35
CA ARG A 85 7.39 17.17 -4.50
C ARG A 85 7.08 16.09 -5.53
N ILE A 86 8.09 15.34 -5.96
CA ILE A 86 7.92 14.27 -6.95
C ILE A 86 6.97 13.20 -6.40
N PHE A 87 7.20 12.77 -5.17
CA PHE A 87 6.45 11.67 -4.57
C PHE A 87 4.99 12.04 -4.34
N PHE A 88 4.71 13.13 -3.61
CA PHE A 88 3.33 13.45 -3.24
C PHE A 88 2.46 13.84 -4.44
N VAL A 89 3.01 14.55 -5.43
CA VAL A 89 2.29 14.82 -6.68
C VAL A 89 1.96 13.53 -7.42
N SER A 90 2.91 12.57 -7.45
CA SER A 90 2.69 11.29 -8.13
C SER A 90 1.70 10.37 -7.40
N GLN A 91 1.55 10.51 -6.06
CA GLN A 91 0.59 9.69 -5.30
C GLN A 91 -0.87 9.91 -5.73
N ILE A 92 -1.22 11.09 -6.22
CA ILE A 92 -2.56 11.37 -6.75
C ILE A 92 -2.90 10.42 -7.91
N ALA A 93 -1.90 10.07 -8.71
CA ALA A 93 -2.08 9.19 -9.87
C ALA A 93 -2.40 7.72 -9.52
N LYS A 94 -2.13 7.26 -8.28
CA LYS A 94 -2.47 5.88 -7.87
C LYS A 94 -3.99 5.63 -7.79
N TYR A 95 -4.78 6.69 -7.69
CA TYR A 95 -6.24 6.61 -7.70
C TYR A 95 -6.83 6.46 -9.09
N LEU A 96 -6.01 6.65 -10.15
CA LEU A 96 -6.43 6.37 -11.52
C LEU A 96 -6.48 4.85 -11.76
N PRO A 97 -7.51 4.34 -12.49
CA PRO A 97 -7.62 2.91 -12.77
C PRO A 97 -6.42 2.38 -13.55
N GLY A 98 -5.78 1.30 -13.07
CA GLY A 98 -4.73 0.60 -13.83
C GLY A 98 -3.41 0.31 -13.11
N GLY A 99 -3.27 0.63 -11.81
CA GLY A 99 -2.14 0.18 -10.95
C GLY A 99 -0.73 0.70 -11.30
N VAL A 100 -0.53 1.21 -12.51
CA VAL A 100 0.78 1.65 -13.03
C VAL A 100 0.96 3.17 -13.06
N TRP A 101 -0.12 3.92 -12.87
CA TRP A 101 -0.10 5.37 -13.05
C TRP A 101 0.79 6.11 -12.06
N ASN A 102 0.96 5.58 -10.86
CA ASN A 102 1.91 6.11 -9.89
C ASN A 102 3.35 6.05 -10.41
N PHE A 103 3.75 4.92 -11.02
CA PHE A 103 5.08 4.77 -11.62
C PHE A 103 5.28 5.71 -12.81
N VAL A 104 4.24 5.89 -13.64
CA VAL A 104 4.28 6.85 -14.75
C VAL A 104 4.44 8.28 -14.22
N ALA A 105 3.61 8.66 -13.25
CA ALA A 105 3.63 10.00 -12.68
C ALA A 105 4.95 10.35 -11.98
N VAL A 106 5.55 9.40 -11.23
CA VAL A 106 6.88 9.57 -10.64
C VAL A 106 7.93 9.83 -11.74
N GLY A 107 7.88 9.05 -12.83
CA GLY A 107 8.81 9.23 -13.95
C GLY A 107 8.67 10.59 -14.64
N GLU A 108 7.45 11.08 -14.81
CA GLU A 108 7.20 12.39 -15.44
C GLU A 108 7.56 13.56 -14.50
N ALA A 109 7.15 13.51 -13.23
CA ALA A 109 7.48 14.55 -12.24
C ALA A 109 8.99 14.68 -12.01
N ALA A 110 9.74 13.58 -12.10
CA ALA A 110 11.19 13.58 -11.93
C ALA A 110 11.95 14.32 -13.04
N ARG A 111 11.41 14.38 -14.27
CA ARG A 111 12.02 15.11 -15.39
C ARG A 111 12.22 16.58 -15.09
N GLY A 112 11.28 17.23 -14.41
CA GLY A 112 11.38 18.61 -13.97
C GLY A 112 12.51 18.88 -12.97
N HIS A 113 13.15 17.83 -12.43
CA HIS A 113 14.23 17.88 -11.46
C HIS A 113 15.55 17.29 -11.99
N SER A 114 15.70 17.15 -13.32
CA SER A 114 16.87 16.58 -13.98
C SER A 114 17.20 15.14 -13.55
N ILE A 115 16.17 14.37 -13.17
CA ILE A 115 16.30 12.97 -12.77
C ILE A 115 15.73 12.09 -13.89
N SER A 116 16.49 11.03 -14.29
CA SER A 116 16.02 10.15 -15.36
C SER A 116 14.72 9.42 -14.93
N ARG A 117 13.80 9.29 -15.88
CA ARG A 117 12.57 8.52 -15.69
C ARG A 117 12.87 7.09 -15.20
N ARG A 118 13.89 6.46 -15.78
CA ARG A 118 14.32 5.12 -15.41
C ARG A 118 14.75 5.04 -13.95
N ARG A 119 15.61 5.97 -13.48
CA ARG A 119 16.06 6.02 -12.08
C ARG A 119 14.89 6.20 -11.12
N SER A 120 13.96 7.09 -11.43
CA SER A 120 12.80 7.38 -10.57
C SER A 120 11.85 6.20 -10.47
N VAL A 121 11.51 5.58 -11.61
CA VAL A 121 10.61 4.41 -11.66
C VAL A 121 11.25 3.19 -11.00
N SER A 122 12.53 2.90 -11.30
CA SER A 122 13.22 1.76 -10.70
C SER A 122 13.40 1.93 -9.20
N SER A 123 13.74 3.13 -8.71
CA SER A 123 13.85 3.39 -7.27
C SER A 123 12.51 3.24 -6.54
N LEU A 124 11.39 3.62 -7.18
CA LEU A 124 10.07 3.40 -6.61
C LEU A 124 9.74 1.90 -6.54
N ALA A 125 10.04 1.15 -7.60
CA ALA A 125 9.85 -0.30 -7.61
C ALA A 125 10.67 -1.01 -6.53
N VAL A 126 11.92 -0.56 -6.31
CA VAL A 126 12.77 -1.07 -5.23
C VAL A 126 12.19 -0.76 -3.85
N ALA A 127 11.77 0.49 -3.61
CA ALA A 127 11.17 0.88 -2.33
C ALA A 127 9.88 0.08 -2.04
N VAL A 128 9.05 -0.14 -3.05
CA VAL A 128 7.85 -0.99 -2.95
C VAL A 128 8.23 -2.44 -2.65
N ALA A 129 9.24 -3.01 -3.32
CA ALA A 129 9.70 -4.37 -3.06
C ALA A 129 10.21 -4.53 -1.62
N ILE A 130 11.02 -3.58 -1.12
CA ILE A 130 11.47 -3.54 0.28
C ILE A 130 10.25 -3.47 1.22
N SER A 131 9.29 -2.61 0.94
CA SER A 131 8.07 -2.45 1.74
C SER A 131 7.23 -3.74 1.77
N ILE A 132 7.12 -4.46 0.65
CA ILE A 132 6.42 -5.76 0.59
C ILE A 132 7.11 -6.79 1.49
N VAL A 133 8.45 -6.89 1.43
CA VAL A 133 9.19 -7.84 2.26
C VAL A 133 9.01 -7.52 3.74
N VAL A 134 9.16 -6.24 4.13
CA VAL A 134 8.94 -5.80 5.53
C VAL A 134 7.49 -6.04 5.96
N GLY A 135 6.51 -5.73 5.10
CA GLY A 135 5.10 -5.98 5.38
C GLY A 135 4.78 -7.47 5.55
N ALA A 136 5.35 -8.33 4.70
CA ALA A 136 5.19 -9.78 4.83
C ALA A 136 5.77 -10.31 6.15
N MET A 137 6.94 -9.80 6.56
CA MET A 137 7.55 -10.17 7.84
C MET A 137 6.67 -9.76 9.04
N LEU A 138 5.92 -8.67 8.94
CA LEU A 138 4.98 -8.23 9.97
C LEU A 138 3.64 -8.97 9.91
N ALA A 139 3.21 -9.37 8.72
CA ALA A 139 1.95 -10.09 8.53
C ALA A 139 2.01 -11.52 9.09
N LEU A 140 3.13 -12.22 8.94
CA LEU A 140 3.27 -13.61 9.36
C LEU A 140 3.01 -13.83 10.86
N PRO A 141 3.64 -13.09 11.79
CA PRO A 141 3.34 -13.25 13.22
C PRO A 141 1.89 -12.93 13.57
N SER A 142 1.27 -12.00 12.86
CA SER A 142 -0.13 -11.64 13.12
C SER A 142 -1.13 -12.72 12.69
N LEU A 143 -0.85 -13.44 11.60
CA LEU A 143 -1.64 -14.59 11.19
C LEU A 143 -1.54 -15.74 12.22
N LEU A 144 -0.36 -15.93 12.82
CA LEU A 144 -0.13 -16.96 13.83
C LEU A 144 -0.58 -16.53 15.24
N ALA A 145 -1.09 -15.31 15.41
CA ALA A 145 -1.75 -14.90 16.65
C ALA A 145 -3.12 -15.58 16.85
N ALA A 146 -3.70 -16.16 15.79
CA ALA A 146 -4.87 -17.05 15.90
C ALA A 146 -4.41 -18.45 16.34
N GLU A 147 -4.95 -18.96 17.46
CA GLU A 147 -4.51 -20.25 18.05
C GLU A 147 -4.64 -21.42 17.08
N ASP A 148 -5.71 -21.48 16.32
CA ASP A 148 -5.97 -22.52 15.33
C ASP A 148 -4.90 -22.56 14.22
N LEU A 149 -4.40 -21.40 13.80
CA LEU A 149 -3.37 -21.31 12.76
C LEU A 149 -1.97 -21.54 13.32
N ARG A 150 -1.71 -21.17 14.57
CA ARG A 150 -0.40 -21.30 15.20
C ARG A 150 0.08 -22.75 15.29
N SER A 151 -0.81 -23.67 15.67
CA SER A 151 -0.46 -25.09 15.80
C SER A 151 -0.04 -25.74 14.47
N SER A 152 -0.71 -25.32 13.36
CA SER A 152 -0.52 -25.96 12.05
C SER A 152 0.52 -25.24 11.18
N TYR A 153 0.74 -23.93 11.38
CA TYR A 153 1.50 -23.09 10.44
C TYR A 153 2.66 -22.33 11.08
N TRP A 154 3.09 -22.69 12.30
CA TRP A 154 4.21 -22.03 13.01
C TRP A 154 5.52 -22.00 12.17
N TRP A 155 5.73 -22.98 11.30
CA TRP A 155 6.87 -23.05 10.39
C TRP A 155 6.93 -21.87 9.40
N LEU A 156 5.83 -21.17 9.14
CA LEU A 156 5.82 -19.95 8.32
C LEU A 156 6.69 -18.84 8.94
N LEU A 157 6.95 -18.86 10.24
CA LEU A 157 7.89 -17.93 10.86
C LEU A 157 9.31 -18.05 10.29
N ALA A 158 9.68 -19.19 9.72
CA ALA A 158 10.95 -19.35 9.00
C ALA A 158 11.06 -18.42 7.77
N ALA A 159 9.95 -17.94 7.25
CA ALA A 159 9.97 -16.93 6.18
C ALA A 159 10.45 -15.54 6.65
N VAL A 160 10.44 -15.25 7.97
CA VAL A 160 10.96 -13.99 8.50
C VAL A 160 12.47 -13.86 8.28
N PRO A 161 13.32 -14.82 8.71
CA PRO A 161 14.75 -14.77 8.39
C PRO A 161 15.03 -14.82 6.89
N LEU A 162 14.20 -15.50 6.09
CA LEU A 162 14.28 -15.43 4.63
C LEU A 162 14.05 -14.02 4.11
N GLY A 163 13.05 -13.31 4.65
CA GLY A 163 12.80 -11.90 4.35
C GLY A 163 14.01 -11.02 4.66
N VAL A 164 14.64 -11.21 5.83
CA VAL A 164 15.89 -10.52 6.19
C VAL A 164 16.99 -10.82 5.19
N ALA A 165 17.17 -12.09 4.80
CA ALA A 165 18.16 -12.49 3.79
C ALA A 165 17.88 -11.82 2.42
N VAL A 166 16.64 -11.75 2.00
CA VAL A 166 16.24 -11.06 0.72
C VAL A 166 16.57 -9.57 0.78
N LEU A 167 16.49 -8.92 1.94
CA LEU A 167 16.88 -7.53 2.11
C LEU A 167 18.40 -7.33 2.11
N TRP A 168 19.21 -8.40 2.13
CA TRP A 168 20.66 -8.26 2.00
C TRP A 168 20.98 -7.63 0.62
N PRO A 169 21.81 -6.56 0.57
CA PRO A 169 21.94 -5.74 -0.64
C PRO A 169 22.33 -6.52 -1.89
N SER A 170 23.24 -7.50 -1.78
CA SER A 170 23.65 -8.33 -2.91
C SER A 170 22.53 -9.25 -3.41
N ILE A 171 21.74 -9.82 -2.49
CA ILE A 171 20.62 -10.70 -2.82
C ILE A 171 19.50 -9.86 -3.44
N LEU A 172 19.13 -8.74 -2.80
CA LEU A 172 18.09 -7.83 -3.30
C LEU A 172 18.41 -7.34 -4.71
N ASN A 173 19.62 -6.85 -4.96
CA ASN A 173 20.01 -6.38 -6.29
C ASN A 173 20.00 -7.50 -7.34
N ARG A 174 20.39 -8.74 -6.97
CA ARG A 174 20.31 -9.90 -7.87
C ARG A 174 18.86 -10.25 -8.21
N CYS A 175 17.98 -10.33 -7.18
CA CYS A 175 16.55 -10.62 -7.36
C CYS A 175 15.87 -9.57 -8.23
N LEU A 176 16.12 -8.28 -7.97
CA LEU A 176 15.55 -7.18 -8.75
C LEU A 176 16.02 -7.22 -10.21
N ASN A 177 17.32 -7.42 -10.46
CA ASN A 177 17.84 -7.52 -11.81
C ASN A 177 17.33 -8.77 -12.53
N ALA A 178 17.16 -9.90 -11.85
CA ALA A 178 16.55 -11.09 -12.42
C ALA A 178 15.08 -10.84 -12.78
N ALA A 179 14.30 -10.20 -11.90
CA ALA A 179 12.92 -9.84 -12.19
C ALA A 179 12.80 -8.86 -13.37
N LEU A 180 13.68 -7.87 -13.47
CA LEU A 180 13.71 -6.93 -14.58
C LEU A 180 14.04 -7.63 -15.90
N ARG A 181 15.02 -8.57 -15.90
CA ARG A 181 15.36 -9.38 -17.09
C ARG A 181 14.18 -10.25 -17.53
N LEU A 182 13.49 -10.90 -16.58
CA LEU A 182 12.30 -11.71 -16.88
C LEU A 182 11.19 -10.86 -17.49
N ALA A 183 11.03 -9.61 -17.02
CA ALA A 183 10.10 -8.63 -17.57
C ALA A 183 10.61 -7.97 -18.87
N ARG A 184 11.74 -8.45 -19.45
CA ARG A 184 12.40 -7.86 -20.62
C ARG A 184 12.70 -6.37 -20.47
N ARG A 185 13.06 -5.96 -19.25
CA ARG A 185 13.47 -4.59 -18.91
C ARG A 185 14.97 -4.55 -18.64
N GLU A 186 15.56 -3.39 -18.87
CA GLU A 186 16.96 -3.16 -18.56
C GLU A 186 17.22 -3.26 -17.04
N PRO A 187 18.39 -3.78 -16.62
CA PRO A 187 18.79 -3.83 -15.21
C PRO A 187 18.80 -2.44 -14.55
N LEU A 188 18.88 -2.40 -13.21
CA LEU A 188 19.00 -1.13 -12.48
C LEU A 188 20.18 -0.28 -13.01
N GLU A 189 19.99 1.02 -13.16
CA GLU A 189 21.07 1.94 -13.57
C GLU A 189 22.24 1.92 -12.59
N ARG A 190 21.96 1.77 -11.30
CA ARG A 190 22.94 1.64 -10.22
C ARG A 190 22.45 0.63 -9.18
N PRO A 191 23.35 -0.20 -8.63
CA PRO A 191 23.00 -1.06 -7.51
C PRO A 191 22.56 -0.22 -6.30
N VAL A 192 21.56 -0.71 -5.58
CA VAL A 192 21.11 -0.08 -4.34
C VAL A 192 22.12 -0.39 -3.24
N SER A 193 22.63 0.64 -2.58
CA SER A 193 23.63 0.48 -1.50
C SER A 193 23.00 -0.12 -0.25
N GLY A 194 23.81 -0.81 0.57
CA GLY A 194 23.35 -1.40 1.82
C GLY A 194 22.75 -0.37 2.79
N ARG A 195 23.32 0.82 2.87
CA ARG A 195 22.78 1.91 3.68
C ARG A 195 21.40 2.36 3.20
N ALA A 196 21.18 2.44 1.88
CA ALA A 196 19.89 2.78 1.30
C ALA A 196 18.83 1.72 1.58
N VAL A 197 19.18 0.43 1.43
CA VAL A 197 18.28 -0.69 1.76
C VAL A 197 17.91 -0.67 3.24
N LEU A 198 18.87 -0.58 4.14
CA LEU A 198 18.66 -0.57 5.59
C LEU A 198 17.77 0.61 6.00
N ARG A 199 18.08 1.81 5.50
CA ARG A 199 17.29 3.02 5.80
C ARG A 199 15.86 2.91 5.26
N SER A 200 15.70 2.44 4.03
CA SER A 200 14.38 2.23 3.42
C SER A 200 13.58 1.17 4.17
N ALA A 201 14.19 0.05 4.54
CA ALA A 201 13.53 -1.01 5.31
C ALA A 201 13.11 -0.52 6.70
N PHE A 202 13.98 0.19 7.41
CA PHE A 202 13.67 0.77 8.72
C PHE A 202 12.50 1.79 8.64
N VAL A 203 12.55 2.69 7.67
CA VAL A 203 11.48 3.67 7.47
C VAL A 203 10.17 2.99 7.01
N SER A 204 10.26 1.93 6.18
CA SER A 204 9.10 1.11 5.83
C SER A 204 8.49 0.42 7.04
N LEU A 205 9.32 -0.09 7.95
CA LEU A 205 8.85 -0.64 9.23
C LEU A 205 8.05 0.40 10.01
N LEU A 206 8.59 1.61 10.17
CA LEU A 206 7.88 2.70 10.86
C LEU A 206 6.57 3.07 10.15
N ALA A 207 6.55 3.03 8.81
CA ALA A 207 5.34 3.27 8.03
C ALA A 207 4.27 2.20 8.31
N TRP A 208 4.66 0.92 8.35
CA TRP A 208 3.74 -0.17 8.70
C TRP A 208 3.23 -0.07 10.13
N LEU A 209 4.07 0.33 11.08
CA LEU A 209 3.66 0.57 12.47
C LEU A 209 2.68 1.74 12.55
N ALA A 210 2.93 2.84 11.83
CA ALA A 210 2.04 4.00 11.83
C ALA A 210 0.65 3.66 11.28
N ILE A 211 0.57 2.93 10.17
CA ILE A 211 -0.73 2.57 9.59
C ILE A 211 -1.42 1.46 10.36
N GLY A 212 -0.68 0.53 10.96
CA GLY A 212 -1.23 -0.44 11.89
C GLY A 212 -1.79 0.20 13.16
N LEU A 213 -1.11 1.23 13.69
CA LEU A 213 -1.61 2.03 14.80
C LEU A 213 -2.90 2.77 14.43
N GLN A 214 -3.01 3.31 13.21
CA GLN A 214 -4.25 3.90 12.72
C GLN A 214 -5.42 2.92 12.83
N VAL A 215 -5.24 1.68 12.31
CA VAL A 215 -6.27 0.64 12.36
C VAL A 215 -6.59 0.24 13.79
N TYR A 216 -5.56 0.11 14.63
CA TYR A 216 -5.70 -0.22 16.05
C TYR A 216 -6.53 0.81 16.80
N VAL A 217 -6.25 2.10 16.61
CA VAL A 217 -7.01 3.20 17.24
C VAL A 217 -8.48 3.17 16.80
N LEU A 218 -8.75 2.91 15.52
CA LEU A 218 -10.11 2.80 15.03
C LEU A 218 -10.86 1.59 15.63
N LEU A 219 -10.19 0.45 15.74
CA LEU A 219 -10.77 -0.78 16.31
C LEU A 219 -11.05 -0.63 17.81
N THR A 220 -10.11 -0.04 18.58
CA THR A 220 -10.31 0.20 20.02
C THR A 220 -11.41 1.20 20.29
N ALA A 221 -11.57 2.22 19.44
CA ALA A 221 -12.68 3.15 19.52
C ALA A 221 -14.05 2.49 19.27
N LEU A 222 -14.07 1.32 18.63
CA LEU A 222 -15.28 0.54 18.33
C LEU A 222 -15.40 -0.74 19.18
N GLY A 223 -14.71 -0.79 20.34
CA GLY A 223 -14.91 -1.81 21.35
C GLY A 223 -13.92 -2.97 21.32
N MET A 224 -12.90 -2.97 20.47
CA MET A 224 -11.82 -3.95 20.59
C MET A 224 -11.03 -3.72 21.89
N GLU A 225 -10.77 -4.78 22.65
CA GLU A 225 -9.92 -4.69 23.83
C GLU A 225 -8.51 -4.19 23.45
N ALA A 226 -8.04 -3.19 24.22
CA ALA A 226 -6.70 -2.67 24.03
C ALA A 226 -5.66 -3.68 24.52
N GLY A 227 -4.62 -3.92 23.68
CA GLY A 227 -3.56 -4.86 24.03
C GLY A 227 -2.60 -5.12 22.90
N ALA A 228 -1.47 -5.77 23.22
CA ALA A 228 -0.43 -6.06 22.25
C ALA A 228 -0.90 -6.98 21.10
N ALA A 229 -1.78 -7.93 21.39
CA ALA A 229 -2.33 -8.84 20.39
C ALA A 229 -3.21 -8.10 19.37
N GLY A 230 -4.06 -7.17 19.82
CA GLY A 230 -4.87 -6.30 18.97
C GLY A 230 -4.02 -5.41 18.08
N LEU A 231 -2.95 -4.82 18.65
CA LEU A 231 -2.00 -4.02 17.90
C LEU A 231 -1.27 -4.84 16.83
N ALA A 232 -0.76 -6.03 17.17
CA ALA A 232 -0.09 -6.93 16.24
C ALA A 232 -1.02 -7.36 15.09
N ARG A 233 -2.28 -7.72 15.39
CA ARG A 233 -3.30 -8.03 14.37
C ARG A 233 -3.58 -6.84 13.45
N SER A 234 -3.66 -5.64 13.98
CA SER A 234 -3.90 -4.43 13.20
C SER A 234 -2.75 -4.13 12.23
N ILE A 235 -1.50 -4.24 12.70
CA ILE A 235 -0.29 -4.03 11.88
C ILE A 235 -0.22 -5.09 10.79
N GLY A 236 -0.27 -6.35 11.16
CA GLY A 236 -0.12 -7.44 10.21
C GLY A 236 -1.32 -7.60 9.28
N GLY A 237 -2.53 -7.36 9.75
CA GLY A 237 -3.73 -7.37 8.92
C GLY A 237 -3.69 -6.29 7.84
N TYR A 238 -3.26 -5.08 8.19
CA TYR A 238 -3.08 -4.02 7.19
C TYR A 238 -1.96 -4.36 6.19
N ALA A 239 -0.83 -4.88 6.68
CA ALA A 239 0.29 -5.29 5.83
C ALA A 239 -0.11 -6.40 4.84
N LEU A 240 -0.85 -7.41 5.32
CA LEU A 240 -1.38 -8.48 4.48
C LEU A 240 -2.39 -7.95 3.46
N GLY A 241 -3.36 -7.14 3.90
CA GLY A 241 -4.37 -6.56 3.03
C GLY A 241 -3.75 -5.70 1.93
N TRP A 242 -2.79 -4.85 2.28
CA TRP A 242 -2.09 -4.01 1.30
C TRP A 242 -1.28 -4.86 0.31
N THR A 243 -0.52 -5.84 0.80
CA THR A 243 0.30 -6.73 -0.04
C THR A 243 -0.58 -7.55 -0.99
N ALA A 244 -1.67 -8.14 -0.50
CA ALA A 244 -2.62 -8.87 -1.32
C ALA A 244 -3.24 -7.98 -2.40
N GLY A 245 -3.69 -6.78 -2.03
CA GLY A 245 -4.25 -5.81 -2.98
C GLY A 245 -3.24 -5.29 -4.01
N PHE A 246 -1.95 -5.24 -3.65
CA PHE A 246 -0.88 -4.86 -4.57
C PHE A 246 -0.56 -5.98 -5.57
N LEU A 247 -0.54 -7.24 -5.12
CA LEU A 247 -0.27 -8.40 -5.99
C LEU A 247 -1.38 -8.63 -7.02
N VAL A 248 -2.61 -8.27 -6.69
CA VAL A 248 -3.76 -8.35 -7.62
C VAL A 248 -3.82 -7.06 -8.46
N PHE A 249 -2.81 -6.86 -9.32
CA PHE A 249 -2.56 -5.62 -10.07
C PHE A 249 -3.66 -5.23 -11.07
N PHE A 250 -4.53 -6.15 -11.47
CA PHE A 250 -5.63 -5.89 -12.40
C PHE A 250 -6.83 -5.22 -11.73
N VAL A 251 -6.89 -5.21 -10.40
CA VAL A 251 -7.93 -4.50 -9.65
C VAL A 251 -7.43 -3.09 -9.31
N PRO A 252 -8.17 -2.03 -9.70
CA PRO A 252 -7.77 -0.65 -9.41
C PRO A 252 -7.55 -0.42 -7.93
N ALA A 253 -6.35 0.03 -7.55
CA ALA A 253 -5.94 0.32 -6.17
C ALA A 253 -6.16 -0.86 -5.17
N GLY A 254 -6.31 -2.11 -5.66
CA GLY A 254 -6.61 -3.29 -4.84
C GLY A 254 -7.99 -3.24 -4.16
N VAL A 255 -8.93 -2.45 -4.69
CA VAL A 255 -10.29 -2.31 -4.12
C VAL A 255 -10.99 -3.66 -4.08
N GLY A 256 -11.56 -4.02 -2.94
CA GLY A 256 -12.17 -5.31 -2.67
C GLY A 256 -11.19 -6.33 -2.09
N VAL A 257 -10.08 -6.61 -2.76
CA VAL A 257 -9.09 -7.62 -2.30
C VAL A 257 -8.46 -7.21 -0.97
N ARG A 258 -8.06 -5.95 -0.87
CA ARG A 258 -7.44 -5.40 0.33
C ARG A 258 -8.42 -5.37 1.51
N GLU A 259 -9.64 -4.96 1.26
CA GLU A 259 -10.69 -4.86 2.27
C GLU A 259 -11.08 -6.26 2.78
N VAL A 260 -11.21 -7.24 1.88
CA VAL A 260 -11.48 -8.63 2.25
C VAL A 260 -10.33 -9.24 3.05
N ALA A 261 -9.09 -9.06 2.61
CA ALA A 261 -7.91 -9.60 3.31
C ALA A 261 -7.75 -8.96 4.70
N LEU A 262 -7.91 -7.64 4.82
CA LEU A 262 -7.88 -6.93 6.10
C LEU A 262 -9.02 -7.41 7.01
N GLY A 263 -10.23 -7.50 6.47
CA GLY A 263 -11.42 -7.95 7.20
C GLY A 263 -11.28 -9.39 7.70
N ALA A 264 -10.68 -10.28 6.90
CA ALA A 264 -10.46 -11.67 7.31
C ALA A 264 -9.51 -11.78 8.51
N VAL A 265 -8.41 -11.00 8.54
CA VAL A 265 -7.48 -11.00 9.68
C VAL A 265 -8.10 -10.37 10.94
N LEU A 266 -8.95 -9.38 10.77
CA LEU A 266 -9.59 -8.65 11.86
C LEU A 266 -10.95 -9.27 12.27
N ALA A 267 -11.37 -10.35 11.60
CA ALA A 267 -12.62 -11.03 11.94
C ALA A 267 -12.63 -11.45 13.42
N GLY A 268 -13.77 -11.20 14.09
CA GLY A 268 -13.92 -11.48 15.52
C GLY A 268 -13.30 -10.44 16.48
N ALA A 269 -12.56 -9.45 15.98
CA ALA A 269 -12.03 -8.37 16.84
C ALA A 269 -13.13 -7.38 17.26
N VAL A 270 -14.08 -7.12 16.38
CA VAL A 270 -15.28 -6.31 16.58
C VAL A 270 -16.43 -6.90 15.75
N ASP A 271 -17.63 -6.36 15.92
CA ASP A 271 -18.75 -6.77 15.05
C ASP A 271 -18.54 -6.39 13.58
N VAL A 272 -19.28 -7.04 12.67
CA VAL A 272 -19.10 -6.87 11.23
C VAL A 272 -19.33 -5.43 10.76
N GLY A 273 -20.29 -4.73 11.37
CA GLY A 273 -20.57 -3.33 11.02
C GLY A 273 -19.41 -2.41 11.40
N SER A 274 -18.88 -2.57 12.61
CA SER A 274 -17.70 -1.87 13.10
C SER A 274 -16.48 -2.14 12.21
N LEU A 275 -16.27 -3.39 11.79
CA LEU A 275 -15.19 -3.76 10.89
C LEU A 275 -15.30 -3.05 9.54
N VAL A 276 -16.48 -2.98 8.95
CA VAL A 276 -16.74 -2.24 7.70
C VAL A 276 -16.41 -0.75 7.88
N VAL A 277 -16.81 -0.16 9.01
CA VAL A 277 -16.51 1.26 9.31
C VAL A 277 -15.01 1.48 9.44
N VAL A 278 -14.28 0.61 10.15
CA VAL A 278 -12.80 0.71 10.28
C VAL A 278 -12.14 0.68 8.90
N VAL A 279 -12.51 -0.28 8.06
CA VAL A 279 -11.92 -0.46 6.73
C VAL A 279 -12.16 0.76 5.85
N ILE A 280 -13.38 1.29 5.82
CA ILE A 280 -13.74 2.48 5.03
C ILE A 280 -13.05 3.72 5.58
N THR A 281 -13.12 3.95 6.89
CA THR A 281 -12.52 5.13 7.54
C THR A 281 -11.01 5.14 7.33
N SER A 282 -10.34 4.00 7.48
CA SER A 282 -8.91 3.86 7.19
C SER A 282 -8.58 4.29 5.75
N ARG A 283 -9.37 3.85 4.78
CA ARG A 283 -9.19 4.23 3.35
C ARG A 283 -9.39 5.72 3.14
N VAL A 284 -10.44 6.28 3.70
CA VAL A 284 -10.75 7.72 3.58
C VAL A 284 -9.62 8.57 4.17
N LEU A 285 -9.16 8.25 5.39
CA LEU A 285 -8.10 8.99 6.05
C LEU A 285 -6.77 8.96 5.27
N VAL A 286 -6.37 7.80 4.75
CA VAL A 286 -5.17 7.70 3.90
C VAL A 286 -5.35 8.47 2.60
N THR A 287 -6.54 8.41 1.97
CA THR A 287 -6.83 9.16 0.75
C THR A 287 -6.75 10.67 0.99
N VAL A 288 -7.34 11.15 2.09
CA VAL A 288 -7.26 12.56 2.48
C VAL A 288 -5.80 12.97 2.73
N ALA A 289 -5.02 12.15 3.44
CA ALA A 289 -3.60 12.43 3.68
C ALA A 289 -2.81 12.54 2.37
N ASP A 290 -3.03 11.64 1.40
CA ASP A 290 -2.40 11.70 0.08
C ASP A 290 -2.79 12.97 -0.70
N LEU A 291 -4.08 13.30 -0.72
CA LEU A 291 -4.58 14.47 -1.46
C LEU A 291 -4.08 15.77 -0.84
N VAL A 292 -4.07 15.88 0.49
CA VAL A 292 -3.54 17.05 1.19
C VAL A 292 -2.04 17.19 0.95
N ALA A 293 -1.26 16.11 1.12
CA ALA A 293 0.18 16.14 0.86
C ALA A 293 0.50 16.48 -0.60
N GLY A 294 -0.24 15.91 -1.55
CA GLY A 294 -0.11 16.22 -2.97
C GLY A 294 -0.48 17.67 -3.30
N GLY A 295 -1.57 18.18 -2.73
CA GLY A 295 -2.01 19.57 -2.87
C GLY A 295 -1.00 20.57 -2.33
N LEU A 296 -0.45 20.31 -1.12
CA LEU A 296 0.61 21.13 -0.52
C LEU A 296 1.89 21.11 -1.37
N ALA A 297 2.28 19.95 -1.89
CA ALA A 297 3.44 19.81 -2.76
C ALA A 297 3.27 20.58 -4.08
N LEU A 298 2.06 20.65 -4.65
CA LEU A 298 1.75 21.46 -5.83
C LEU A 298 1.77 22.95 -5.53
N ALA A 299 1.22 23.37 -4.38
CA ALA A 299 1.20 24.78 -3.96
C ALA A 299 2.60 25.33 -3.67
N ALA A 300 3.47 24.54 -3.02
CA ALA A 300 4.86 24.91 -2.74
C ALA A 300 5.76 24.98 -3.99
N GLY A 301 5.25 24.60 -5.14
CA GLY A 301 5.97 24.59 -6.42
C GLY A 301 5.70 25.78 -7.32
N ARG A 302 4.82 26.67 -6.89
CA ARG A 302 4.57 27.97 -7.54
C ARG A 302 5.44 29.05 -6.90
#